data_1747ae3b1c122e7ea3671885a07ff379
#
_entry.id   1747ae3b1c122e7ea3671885a07ff379
#
_cell.length_a   1.000
_cell.length_b   1.000
_cell.length_c   1.000
_cell.angle_alpha   90.00
_cell.angle_beta   90.00
_cell.angle_gamma   90.00
#
_symmetry.space_group_name_H-M   'P 1'
#
loop_
_entity.id
_entity.type
_entity.pdbx_description
1 polymer ?
#
loop_
_entity_poly.entity_id
_entity_poly.type
_entity_poly.pdbx_seq_one_letter_code
_entity_poly.pdbx_strand_id
1 'polypeptide(L)'
;MEFEIENGLKNGLFRTYYTSGAVRTEKYYVGGKLEGDVKLFNESGALQELIPYKNGKKNGLARMFYENGLPKIEIEFKDDLQHGTTSYYYEDGQLKSEISYKNGVREGSTKVYFHSGSIKRDENLIGGKKEGLSRTFYKSGALKGEWNYRNGVTDGTSRFYYENGALLAVKNFSDGRDDGLTQIYYEDGKLKEEINFRDGIKDGTNLIFNRDGSLKEKVYYDNGTRVNPNGNSEIVLPSCLEPEPAVRELNAGSDKETLKKNKGLPAKERKVSTPAVIGIVALTFALIFGIYVLLISVFRI
;
A
#
# COMPACT_ATOMS: atom_id res chain seq x y z
N MET A 1 -8.05 -23.94 -37.04
CA MET A 1 -6.62 -23.62 -36.82
C MET A 1 -6.02 -23.40 -38.20
N GLU A 2 -5.51 -22.21 -38.48
CA GLU A 2 -4.88 -21.88 -39.77
C GLU A 2 -3.39 -21.69 -39.50
N PHE A 3 -2.52 -22.35 -40.25
CA PHE A 3 -1.07 -22.24 -40.11
C PHE A 3 -0.35 -22.74 -41.35
N GLU A 4 0.83 -22.21 -41.55
CA GLU A 4 1.77 -22.67 -42.57
C GLU A 4 2.95 -23.41 -41.95
N ILE A 5 3.39 -24.49 -42.53
CA ILE A 5 4.61 -25.19 -42.12
C ILE A 5 5.58 -25.21 -43.33
N GLU A 6 6.74 -24.63 -43.12
CA GLU A 6 7.84 -24.63 -44.08
C GLU A 6 9.04 -25.33 -43.45
N ASN A 7 9.60 -26.34 -44.18
CA ASN A 7 10.72 -27.17 -43.68
C ASN A 7 10.52 -27.75 -42.27
N GLY A 8 9.25 -28.14 -41.93
CA GLY A 8 8.90 -28.69 -40.61
C GLY A 8 8.77 -27.65 -39.48
N LEU A 9 8.94 -26.38 -39.81
CA LEU A 9 8.81 -25.26 -38.81
C LEU A 9 7.57 -24.42 -39.10
N LYS A 10 6.98 -23.89 -38.06
CA LYS A 10 5.88 -22.90 -38.18
C LYS A 10 6.39 -21.66 -38.90
N ASN A 11 5.65 -21.21 -39.92
CA ASN A 11 5.95 -20.02 -40.68
C ASN A 11 4.66 -19.29 -41.03
N GLY A 12 4.66 -17.95 -41.03
CA GLY A 12 3.47 -17.16 -41.34
C GLY A 12 2.51 -16.99 -40.18
N LEU A 13 1.25 -16.64 -40.52
CA LEU A 13 0.20 -16.31 -39.57
C LEU A 13 -0.45 -17.56 -38.98
N PHE A 14 -0.60 -17.58 -37.66
CA PHE A 14 -1.19 -18.66 -36.86
C PHE A 14 -2.38 -18.17 -36.10
N ARG A 15 -3.56 -18.75 -36.34
CA ARG A 15 -4.81 -18.40 -35.65
C ARG A 15 -5.38 -19.56 -34.86
N THR A 16 -5.88 -19.27 -33.67
CA THR A 16 -6.77 -20.15 -32.94
C THR A 16 -8.13 -19.48 -32.76
N TYR A 17 -9.18 -20.29 -32.56
CA TYR A 17 -10.54 -19.83 -32.52
C TYR A 17 -11.24 -20.33 -31.26
N TYR A 18 -12.22 -19.60 -30.81
CA TYR A 18 -13.21 -20.07 -29.84
C TYR A 18 -14.15 -21.09 -30.48
N THR A 19 -14.94 -21.78 -29.66
CA THR A 19 -15.98 -22.70 -30.13
C THR A 19 -17.07 -22.00 -30.95
N SER A 20 -17.29 -20.70 -30.71
CA SER A 20 -18.17 -19.82 -31.50
C SER A 20 -17.63 -19.49 -32.89
N GLY A 21 -16.39 -19.83 -33.22
CA GLY A 21 -15.74 -19.46 -34.46
C GLY A 21 -15.04 -18.11 -34.45
N ALA A 22 -15.17 -17.33 -33.39
CA ALA A 22 -14.43 -16.07 -33.21
C ALA A 22 -12.94 -16.31 -33.04
N VAL A 23 -12.09 -15.41 -33.57
CA VAL A 23 -10.63 -15.49 -33.40
C VAL A 23 -10.29 -15.32 -31.93
N ARG A 24 -9.51 -16.26 -31.37
CA ARG A 24 -9.01 -16.22 -30.00
C ARG A 24 -7.60 -15.66 -29.91
N THR A 25 -6.71 -16.12 -30.82
CA THR A 25 -5.33 -15.62 -30.85
C THR A 25 -4.84 -15.46 -32.29
N GLU A 26 -4.00 -14.46 -32.50
CA GLU A 26 -3.17 -14.31 -33.71
C GLU A 26 -1.70 -14.27 -33.30
N LYS A 27 -0.88 -15.05 -34.00
CA LYS A 27 0.57 -15.16 -33.79
C LYS A 27 1.23 -15.25 -35.16
N TYR A 28 2.37 -14.59 -35.29
CA TYR A 28 3.18 -14.72 -36.53
C TYR A 28 4.50 -15.42 -36.21
N TYR A 29 4.88 -16.34 -37.08
CA TYR A 29 6.12 -17.12 -36.92
C TYR A 29 7.03 -16.92 -38.11
N VAL A 30 8.34 -16.87 -37.85
CA VAL A 30 9.40 -16.92 -38.83
C VAL A 30 10.39 -18.01 -38.40
N GLY A 31 10.55 -19.05 -39.22
CA GLY A 31 11.45 -20.17 -38.90
C GLY A 31 11.19 -20.81 -37.54
N GLY A 32 9.92 -20.98 -37.14
CA GLY A 32 9.50 -21.57 -35.86
C GLY A 32 9.53 -20.62 -34.66
N LYS A 33 10.00 -19.38 -34.82
CA LYS A 33 10.07 -18.39 -33.75
C LYS A 33 8.95 -17.33 -33.89
N LEU A 34 8.39 -16.88 -32.76
CA LEU A 34 7.46 -15.78 -32.77
C LEU A 34 8.16 -14.49 -33.25
N GLU A 35 7.49 -13.78 -34.16
CA GLU A 35 7.95 -12.50 -34.70
C GLU A 35 6.75 -11.56 -34.84
N GLY A 36 6.90 -10.27 -34.48
CA GLY A 36 5.81 -9.30 -34.49
C GLY A 36 4.85 -9.46 -33.31
N ASP A 37 3.63 -8.95 -33.46
CA ASP A 37 2.64 -8.87 -32.38
C ASP A 37 1.87 -10.19 -32.22
N VAL A 38 1.86 -10.72 -31.00
CA VAL A 38 0.91 -11.72 -30.55
C VAL A 38 -0.32 -10.99 -30.01
N LYS A 39 -1.52 -11.32 -30.55
CA LYS A 39 -2.79 -10.73 -30.16
C LYS A 39 -3.68 -11.78 -29.51
N LEU A 40 -4.31 -11.42 -28.41
CA LEU A 40 -5.35 -12.21 -27.75
C LEU A 40 -6.64 -11.42 -27.77
N PHE A 41 -7.72 -12.09 -28.18
CA PHE A 41 -9.06 -11.51 -28.25
C PHE A 41 -10.00 -12.25 -27.29
N ASN A 42 -11.02 -11.58 -26.80
CA ASN A 42 -12.15 -12.23 -26.14
C ASN A 42 -13.15 -12.80 -27.18
N GLU A 43 -14.17 -13.48 -26.71
CA GLU A 43 -15.15 -14.13 -27.57
C GLU A 43 -16.01 -13.14 -28.37
N SER A 44 -16.14 -11.88 -27.89
CA SER A 44 -16.80 -10.79 -28.66
C SER A 44 -15.90 -10.17 -29.74
N GLY A 45 -14.63 -10.60 -29.85
CA GLY A 45 -13.65 -10.07 -30.79
C GLY A 45 -12.89 -8.85 -30.30
N ALA A 46 -13.09 -8.39 -29.05
CA ALA A 46 -12.32 -7.29 -28.50
C ALA A 46 -10.92 -7.73 -28.13
N LEU A 47 -9.93 -6.88 -28.43
CA LEU A 47 -8.53 -7.12 -28.13
C LEU A 47 -8.31 -7.05 -26.60
N GLN A 48 -7.77 -8.12 -26.02
CA GLN A 48 -7.43 -8.20 -24.59
C GLN A 48 -5.96 -7.97 -24.32
N GLU A 49 -5.08 -8.52 -25.21
CA GLU A 49 -3.64 -8.40 -25.04
C GLU A 49 -2.96 -8.24 -26.41
N LEU A 50 -1.91 -7.42 -26.41
CA LEU A 50 -0.98 -7.25 -27.53
C LEU A 50 0.42 -7.34 -26.98
N ILE A 51 1.19 -8.34 -27.43
CA ILE A 51 2.55 -8.61 -26.93
C ILE A 51 3.51 -8.69 -28.12
N PRO A 52 4.43 -7.74 -28.27
CA PRO A 52 5.42 -7.76 -29.34
C PRO A 52 6.53 -8.79 -29.05
N TYR A 53 6.87 -9.54 -30.09
CA TYR A 53 7.96 -10.52 -30.10
C TYR A 53 9.00 -10.22 -31.17
N LYS A 54 10.25 -10.51 -30.86
CA LYS A 54 11.37 -10.50 -31.80
C LYS A 54 12.23 -11.72 -31.55
N ASN A 55 12.45 -12.53 -32.61
CA ASN A 55 13.23 -13.77 -32.51
C ASN A 55 12.74 -14.73 -31.41
N GLY A 56 11.42 -14.81 -31.17
CA GLY A 56 10.80 -15.69 -30.15
C GLY A 56 10.79 -15.14 -28.75
N LYS A 57 11.32 -13.93 -28.52
CA LYS A 57 11.35 -13.27 -27.20
C LYS A 57 10.45 -12.05 -27.18
N LYS A 58 9.81 -11.77 -26.05
CA LYS A 58 9.09 -10.51 -25.82
C LYS A 58 10.06 -9.34 -25.96
N ASN A 59 9.72 -8.38 -26.82
CA ASN A 59 10.59 -7.25 -27.11
C ASN A 59 9.77 -6.06 -27.60
N GLY A 60 9.69 -4.99 -26.83
CA GLY A 60 8.85 -3.82 -27.10
C GLY A 60 7.75 -3.63 -26.05
N LEU A 61 6.73 -2.83 -26.39
CA LEU A 61 5.65 -2.43 -25.48
C LEU A 61 4.46 -3.39 -25.59
N ALA A 62 4.30 -4.25 -24.57
CA ALA A 62 3.13 -5.09 -24.40
C ALA A 62 1.98 -4.29 -23.77
N ARG A 63 0.75 -4.55 -24.20
CA ARG A 63 -0.46 -3.91 -23.69
C ARG A 63 -1.50 -4.94 -23.30
N MET A 64 -2.15 -4.69 -22.18
CA MET A 64 -3.38 -5.35 -21.75
C MET A 64 -4.49 -4.32 -21.72
N PHE A 65 -5.70 -4.71 -22.06
CA PHE A 65 -6.83 -3.80 -22.21
C PHE A 65 -7.98 -4.16 -21.25
N TYR A 66 -8.74 -3.16 -20.87
CA TYR A 66 -10.05 -3.33 -20.26
C TYR A 66 -11.09 -3.74 -21.32
N GLU A 67 -12.27 -4.17 -20.88
CA GLU A 67 -13.37 -4.53 -21.79
C GLU A 67 -13.86 -3.34 -22.63
N ASN A 68 -13.68 -2.12 -22.13
CA ASN A 68 -14.00 -0.88 -22.86
C ASN A 68 -12.94 -0.50 -23.91
N GLY A 69 -11.87 -1.32 -24.08
CA GLY A 69 -10.80 -1.11 -25.05
C GLY A 69 -9.72 -0.15 -24.61
N LEU A 70 -9.82 0.48 -23.44
CA LEU A 70 -8.78 1.34 -22.89
C LEU A 70 -7.62 0.51 -22.30
N PRO A 71 -6.38 1.01 -22.34
CA PRO A 71 -5.24 0.33 -21.72
C PRO A 71 -5.47 0.09 -20.22
N LYS A 72 -5.17 -1.11 -19.77
CA LYS A 72 -5.15 -1.51 -18.36
C LYS A 72 -3.73 -1.56 -17.81
N ILE A 73 -2.82 -2.13 -18.60
CA ILE A 73 -1.40 -2.25 -18.25
C ILE A 73 -0.60 -2.10 -19.53
N GLU A 74 0.48 -1.34 -19.46
CA GLU A 74 1.52 -1.27 -20.48
C GLU A 74 2.85 -1.69 -19.85
N ILE A 75 3.58 -2.59 -20.51
CA ILE A 75 4.84 -3.18 -20.01
C ILE A 75 5.88 -3.12 -21.11
N GLU A 76 6.99 -2.45 -20.84
CA GLU A 76 8.14 -2.52 -21.73
C GLU A 76 8.97 -3.78 -21.49
N PHE A 77 9.23 -4.53 -22.54
CA PHE A 77 10.08 -5.73 -22.53
C PHE A 77 11.32 -5.57 -23.38
N LYS A 78 12.42 -6.16 -22.91
CA LYS A 78 13.64 -6.39 -23.66
C LYS A 78 14.11 -7.83 -23.40
N ASP A 79 14.15 -8.66 -24.43
CA ASP A 79 14.60 -10.06 -24.37
C ASP A 79 13.91 -10.86 -23.24
N ASP A 80 12.55 -10.84 -23.18
CA ASP A 80 11.67 -11.47 -22.19
C ASP A 80 11.66 -10.81 -20.80
N LEU A 81 12.56 -9.88 -20.52
CA LEU A 81 12.65 -9.19 -19.23
C LEU A 81 11.95 -7.83 -19.27
N GLN A 82 11.23 -7.49 -18.21
CA GLN A 82 10.73 -6.11 -18.04
C GLN A 82 11.91 -5.14 -18.02
N HIS A 83 11.86 -4.13 -18.88
CA HIS A 83 12.94 -3.15 -19.03
C HIS A 83 12.33 -1.82 -19.51
N GLY A 84 12.52 -0.74 -18.76
CA GLY A 84 11.81 0.51 -19.00
C GLY A 84 10.64 0.68 -18.03
N THR A 85 9.55 1.27 -18.51
CA THR A 85 8.41 1.61 -17.65
C THR A 85 7.29 0.57 -17.75
N THR A 86 6.70 0.23 -16.61
CA THR A 86 5.40 -0.44 -16.55
C THR A 86 4.37 0.55 -16.03
N SER A 87 3.33 0.80 -16.82
CA SER A 87 2.25 1.72 -16.51
C SER A 87 0.96 0.96 -16.23
N TYR A 88 0.25 1.33 -15.18
CA TYR A 88 -1.06 0.82 -14.82
C TYR A 88 -2.08 1.95 -14.94
N TYR A 89 -3.25 1.64 -15.43
CA TYR A 89 -4.31 2.61 -15.65
C TYR A 89 -5.57 2.24 -14.86
N TYR A 90 -6.39 3.21 -14.56
CA TYR A 90 -7.78 3.02 -14.16
C TYR A 90 -8.64 2.66 -15.38
N GLU A 91 -9.85 2.17 -15.15
CA GLU A 91 -10.76 1.74 -16.23
C GLU A 91 -11.26 2.89 -17.13
N ASP A 92 -11.18 4.12 -16.62
CA ASP A 92 -11.45 5.36 -17.39
C ASP A 92 -10.24 5.87 -18.19
N GLY A 93 -9.12 5.14 -18.16
CA GLY A 93 -7.88 5.47 -18.88
C GLY A 93 -6.93 6.40 -18.13
N GLN A 94 -7.28 6.87 -16.94
CA GLN A 94 -6.36 7.68 -16.15
C GLN A 94 -5.19 6.86 -15.61
N LEU A 95 -4.00 7.47 -15.57
CA LEU A 95 -2.78 6.81 -15.07
C LEU A 95 -2.89 6.54 -13.56
N LYS A 96 -2.69 5.31 -13.16
CA LYS A 96 -2.75 4.85 -11.77
C LYS A 96 -1.37 4.73 -11.14
N SER A 97 -0.40 4.19 -11.88
CA SER A 97 0.99 4.12 -11.41
C SER A 97 1.95 3.85 -12.55
N GLU A 98 3.19 4.30 -12.37
CA GLU A 98 4.35 4.02 -13.22
C GLU A 98 5.45 3.43 -12.36
N ILE A 99 6.07 2.35 -12.85
CA ILE A 99 7.14 1.62 -12.17
C ILE A 99 8.26 1.38 -13.16
N SER A 100 9.46 1.83 -12.82
CA SER A 100 10.65 1.60 -13.64
C SER A 100 11.25 0.22 -13.35
N TYR A 101 11.68 -0.45 -14.42
CA TYR A 101 12.33 -1.76 -14.38
C TYR A 101 13.62 -1.77 -15.17
N LYS A 102 14.60 -2.55 -14.70
CA LYS A 102 15.82 -2.86 -15.41
C LYS A 102 16.10 -4.35 -15.29
N ASN A 103 16.08 -5.05 -16.43
CA ASN A 103 16.32 -6.49 -16.50
C ASN A 103 15.45 -7.31 -15.52
N GLY A 104 14.17 -7.01 -15.44
CA GLY A 104 13.19 -7.71 -14.59
C GLY A 104 13.15 -7.25 -13.11
N VAL A 105 14.07 -6.39 -12.71
CA VAL A 105 14.13 -5.85 -11.35
C VAL A 105 13.57 -4.43 -11.31
N ARG A 106 12.82 -4.08 -10.27
CA ARG A 106 12.40 -2.68 -10.04
C ARG A 106 13.61 -1.83 -9.76
N GLU A 107 13.85 -0.85 -10.61
CA GLU A 107 15.02 0.02 -10.57
C GLU A 107 14.64 1.42 -11.04
N GLY A 108 14.92 2.43 -10.21
CA GLY A 108 14.56 3.81 -10.51
C GLY A 108 13.21 4.23 -9.96
N SER A 109 12.54 5.14 -10.66
CA SER A 109 11.30 5.81 -10.18
C SER A 109 10.11 4.88 -10.09
N THR A 110 9.33 5.04 -9.02
CA THR A 110 7.98 4.49 -8.87
C THR A 110 7.04 5.61 -8.46
N LYS A 111 6.05 5.90 -9.29
CA LYS A 111 5.02 6.91 -9.01
C LYS A 111 3.65 6.26 -8.93
N VAL A 112 2.86 6.69 -7.96
CA VAL A 112 1.45 6.31 -7.81
C VAL A 112 0.64 7.58 -7.83
N TYR A 113 -0.49 7.55 -8.51
CA TYR A 113 -1.36 8.71 -8.71
C TYR A 113 -2.71 8.51 -8.00
N PHE A 114 -3.30 9.59 -7.58
CA PHE A 114 -4.73 9.62 -7.28
C PHE A 114 -5.52 9.54 -8.58
N HIS A 115 -6.80 9.21 -8.46
CA HIS A 115 -7.70 9.18 -9.62
C HIS A 115 -7.86 10.57 -10.29
N SER A 116 -7.58 11.65 -9.57
CA SER A 116 -7.51 13.02 -10.11
C SER A 116 -6.29 13.29 -11.01
N GLY A 117 -5.36 12.34 -11.12
CA GLY A 117 -4.09 12.51 -11.83
C GLY A 117 -2.98 13.15 -11.01
N SER A 118 -3.26 13.68 -9.81
CA SER A 118 -2.21 14.21 -8.93
C SER A 118 -1.37 13.07 -8.33
N ILE A 119 -0.09 13.35 -8.08
CA ILE A 119 0.82 12.37 -7.48
C ILE A 119 0.37 12.06 -6.06
N LYS A 120 0.24 10.77 -5.73
CA LYS A 120 -0.02 10.27 -4.39
C LYS A 120 1.27 9.86 -3.68
N ARG A 121 2.22 9.28 -4.43
CA ARG A 121 3.50 8.79 -3.91
C ARG A 121 4.55 8.81 -5.00
N ASP A 122 5.77 9.20 -4.62
CA ASP A 122 6.96 9.21 -5.47
C ASP A 122 8.10 8.55 -4.69
N GLU A 123 8.68 7.50 -5.25
CA GLU A 123 9.71 6.67 -4.62
C GLU A 123 10.80 6.34 -5.63
N ASN A 124 12.01 6.11 -5.13
CA ASN A 124 13.11 5.56 -5.92
C ASN A 124 13.52 4.20 -5.37
N LEU A 125 13.80 3.25 -6.27
CA LEU A 125 14.25 1.91 -5.93
C LEU A 125 15.60 1.60 -6.59
N ILE A 126 16.45 0.90 -5.84
CA ILE A 126 17.71 0.32 -6.33
C ILE A 126 17.68 -1.17 -5.96
N GLY A 127 17.84 -2.05 -6.97
CA GLY A 127 17.79 -3.50 -6.74
C GLY A 127 16.49 -3.98 -6.10
N GLY A 128 15.36 -3.34 -6.38
CA GLY A 128 14.04 -3.67 -5.82
C GLY A 128 13.78 -3.13 -4.41
N LYS A 129 14.73 -2.44 -3.81
CA LYS A 129 14.61 -1.84 -2.47
C LYS A 129 14.50 -0.33 -2.57
N LYS A 130 13.69 0.28 -1.69
CA LYS A 130 13.61 1.75 -1.62
C LYS A 130 14.97 2.33 -1.25
N GLU A 131 15.35 3.40 -1.94
CA GLU A 131 16.62 4.09 -1.72
C GLU A 131 16.44 5.60 -1.86
N GLY A 132 17.01 6.36 -0.92
CA GLY A 132 16.91 7.82 -0.89
C GLY A 132 15.55 8.32 -0.48
N LEU A 133 15.15 9.47 -0.99
CA LEU A 133 13.97 10.21 -0.57
C LEU A 133 12.69 9.65 -1.22
N SER A 134 11.71 9.29 -0.39
CA SER A 134 10.35 8.95 -0.80
C SER A 134 9.38 10.02 -0.32
N ARG A 135 8.39 10.38 -1.14
CA ARG A 135 7.39 11.40 -0.83
C ARG A 135 5.98 10.86 -0.95
N THR A 136 5.10 11.32 -0.09
CA THR A 136 3.65 11.13 -0.23
C THR A 136 2.94 12.46 -0.20
N PHE A 137 1.78 12.53 -0.83
CA PHE A 137 1.02 13.76 -1.01
C PHE A 137 -0.44 13.56 -0.59
N TYR A 138 -1.08 14.63 -0.21
CA TYR A 138 -2.53 14.72 -0.04
C TYR A 138 -3.22 14.74 -1.41
N LYS A 139 -4.54 14.56 -1.43
CA LYS A 139 -5.33 14.65 -2.68
C LYS A 139 -5.29 16.06 -3.29
N SER A 140 -5.11 17.08 -2.48
CA SER A 140 -4.89 18.48 -2.90
C SER A 140 -3.58 18.69 -3.66
N GLY A 141 -2.66 17.72 -3.59
CA GLY A 141 -1.30 17.83 -4.12
C GLY A 141 -0.28 18.38 -3.12
N ALA A 142 -0.72 18.82 -1.94
CA ALA A 142 0.18 19.26 -0.88
C ALA A 142 1.04 18.10 -0.38
N LEU A 143 2.29 18.37 -0.02
CA LEU A 143 3.20 17.37 0.54
C LEU A 143 2.69 16.88 1.88
N LYS A 144 2.55 15.56 2.06
CA LYS A 144 2.10 14.93 3.29
C LYS A 144 3.27 14.42 4.13
N GLY A 145 4.32 13.94 3.46
CA GLY A 145 5.50 13.46 4.18
C GLY A 145 6.63 13.06 3.26
N GLU A 146 7.83 13.14 3.83
CA GLU A 146 9.09 12.75 3.23
C GLU A 146 9.80 11.77 4.16
N TRP A 147 10.28 10.68 3.59
CA TRP A 147 11.06 9.66 4.29
C TRP A 147 12.37 9.41 3.57
N ASN A 148 13.45 9.28 4.32
CA ASN A 148 14.69 8.76 3.77
C ASN A 148 14.76 7.26 3.95
N TYR A 149 15.18 6.57 2.90
CA TYR A 149 15.35 5.12 2.87
C TYR A 149 16.80 4.77 2.52
N ARG A 150 17.30 3.72 3.16
CA ARG A 150 18.57 3.07 2.83
C ARG A 150 18.34 1.56 2.81
N ASN A 151 18.65 0.90 1.69
CA ASN A 151 18.43 -0.54 1.51
C ASN A 151 17.01 -1.04 1.84
N GLY A 152 15.98 -0.22 1.64
CA GLY A 152 14.57 -0.56 1.86
C GLY A 152 14.03 -0.28 3.25
N VAL A 153 14.86 0.16 4.20
CA VAL A 153 14.44 0.58 5.54
C VAL A 153 14.54 2.08 5.71
N THR A 154 13.72 2.67 6.57
CA THR A 154 13.80 4.09 6.89
C THR A 154 15.10 4.38 7.66
N ASP A 155 15.85 5.38 7.20
CA ASP A 155 17.13 5.77 7.80
C ASP A 155 17.35 7.28 7.63
N GLY A 156 17.67 7.97 8.74
CA GLY A 156 17.82 9.42 8.76
C GLY A 156 16.51 10.16 9.07
N THR A 157 16.49 11.45 8.77
CA THR A 157 15.38 12.34 9.14
C THR A 157 14.21 12.22 8.17
N SER A 158 13.00 12.08 8.72
CA SER A 158 11.72 12.12 8.01
C SER A 158 10.89 13.32 8.48
N ARG A 159 10.13 13.93 7.57
CA ARG A 159 9.29 15.09 7.85
C ARG A 159 7.86 14.82 7.41
N PHE A 160 6.91 15.29 8.20
CA PHE A 160 5.49 15.14 7.98
C PHE A 160 4.83 16.50 8.04
N TYR A 161 3.81 16.70 7.24
CA TYR A 161 3.17 17.99 7.09
C TYR A 161 1.65 17.87 7.22
N TYR A 162 1.02 18.90 7.72
CA TYR A 162 -0.42 19.12 7.60
C TYR A 162 -0.78 19.45 6.14
N GLU A 163 -2.05 19.36 5.81
CA GLU A 163 -2.49 19.62 4.45
C GLU A 163 -2.36 21.10 4.04
N ASN A 164 -2.36 22.03 5.01
CA ASN A 164 -2.04 23.45 4.79
C ASN A 164 -0.54 23.73 4.58
N GLY A 165 0.31 22.70 4.60
CA GLY A 165 1.76 22.78 4.40
C GLY A 165 2.56 23.05 5.69
N ALA A 166 1.92 23.30 6.83
CA ALA A 166 2.61 23.47 8.10
C ALA A 166 3.29 22.13 8.52
N LEU A 167 4.45 22.24 9.17
CA LEU A 167 5.19 21.09 9.66
C LEU A 167 4.39 20.40 10.79
N LEU A 168 4.09 19.10 10.63
CA LEU A 168 3.43 18.28 11.62
C LEU A 168 4.43 17.59 12.54
N ALA A 169 5.48 16.98 11.97
CA ALA A 169 6.48 16.27 12.76
C ALA A 169 7.82 16.15 12.03
N VAL A 170 8.89 16.09 12.80
CA VAL A 170 10.22 15.67 12.40
C VAL A 170 10.57 14.44 13.21
N LYS A 171 10.97 13.36 12.54
CA LYS A 171 11.36 12.10 13.15
C LYS A 171 12.73 11.68 12.64
N ASN A 172 13.52 11.08 13.51
CA ASN A 172 14.79 10.48 13.13
C ASN A 172 14.68 8.96 13.22
N PHE A 173 15.26 8.28 12.25
CA PHE A 173 15.25 6.82 12.14
C PHE A 173 16.67 6.29 11.97
N SER A 174 16.95 5.14 12.57
CA SER A 174 18.12 4.32 12.33
C SER A 174 17.67 2.89 12.10
N ASP A 175 18.03 2.29 10.95
CA ASP A 175 17.69 0.92 10.57
C ASP A 175 16.19 0.57 10.75
N GLY A 176 15.30 1.51 10.38
CA GLY A 176 13.83 1.33 10.40
C GLY A 176 13.18 1.58 11.76
N ARG A 177 13.93 1.99 12.77
CA ARG A 177 13.42 2.28 14.12
C ARG A 177 13.51 3.77 14.42
N ASP A 178 12.54 4.30 15.18
CA ASP A 178 12.67 5.66 15.72
C ASP A 178 13.95 5.73 16.58
N ASP A 179 14.87 6.66 16.27
CA ASP A 179 16.12 6.84 17.00
C ASP A 179 16.52 8.32 17.03
N GLY A 180 16.72 8.86 18.25
CA GLY A 180 16.94 10.27 18.48
C GLY A 180 15.67 11.06 18.74
N LEU A 181 15.76 12.40 18.56
CA LEU A 181 14.67 13.32 18.88
C LEU A 181 13.57 13.28 17.82
N THR A 182 12.34 13.08 18.26
CA THR A 182 11.10 13.34 17.51
C THR A 182 10.47 14.63 18.00
N GLN A 183 10.14 15.53 17.10
CA GLN A 183 9.42 16.78 17.36
C GLN A 183 8.07 16.76 16.66
N ILE A 184 7.01 17.10 17.39
CA ILE A 184 5.65 17.20 16.89
C ILE A 184 5.17 18.62 17.08
N TYR A 185 4.48 19.17 16.09
CA TYR A 185 4.03 20.56 16.08
C TYR A 185 2.51 20.64 15.99
N TYR A 186 1.96 21.68 16.53
CA TYR A 186 0.58 22.10 16.26
C TYR A 186 0.49 22.65 14.82
N GLU A 187 -0.72 22.71 14.28
CA GLU A 187 -0.97 23.23 12.92
C GLU A 187 -0.62 24.72 12.73
N ASP A 188 -0.54 25.48 13.83
CA ASP A 188 -0.07 26.87 13.87
C ASP A 188 1.47 27.00 13.91
N GLY A 189 2.18 25.87 13.80
CA GLY A 189 3.64 25.77 13.76
C GLY A 189 4.33 25.76 15.13
N LYS A 190 3.60 25.89 16.24
CA LYS A 190 4.19 25.84 17.57
C LYS A 190 4.53 24.41 17.96
N LEU A 191 5.62 24.24 18.70
CA LEU A 191 6.03 22.93 19.22
C LEU A 191 4.98 22.38 20.19
N LYS A 192 4.58 21.14 19.96
CA LYS A 192 3.60 20.42 20.77
C LYS A 192 4.26 19.39 21.67
N GLU A 193 5.23 18.65 21.12
CA GLU A 193 5.86 17.55 21.85
C GLU A 193 7.28 17.30 21.36
N GLU A 194 8.19 17.02 22.29
CA GLU A 194 9.53 16.47 22.04
C GLU A 194 9.63 15.11 22.70
N ILE A 195 10.03 14.10 21.93
CA ILE A 195 10.12 12.71 22.37
C ILE A 195 11.50 12.19 22.01
N ASN A 196 12.24 11.69 22.99
CA ASN A 196 13.50 11.02 22.72
C ASN A 196 13.28 9.52 22.57
N PHE A 197 13.87 8.95 21.53
CA PHE A 197 13.86 7.52 21.24
C PHE A 197 15.29 6.98 21.15
N ARG A 198 15.45 5.71 21.55
CA ARG A 198 16.62 4.89 21.32
C ARG A 198 16.15 3.51 20.86
N ASP A 199 16.59 3.06 19.68
CA ASP A 199 16.21 1.77 19.10
C ASP A 199 14.68 1.50 19.06
N GLY A 200 13.86 2.54 18.78
CA GLY A 200 12.40 2.45 18.71
C GLY A 200 11.70 2.56 20.07
N ILE A 201 12.42 2.72 21.15
CA ILE A 201 11.89 2.80 22.52
C ILE A 201 12.07 4.22 23.06
N LYS A 202 11.05 4.76 23.74
CA LYS A 202 11.19 6.06 24.41
C LYS A 202 12.28 5.97 25.48
N ASP A 203 13.26 6.87 25.41
CA ASP A 203 14.38 6.91 26.33
C ASP A 203 14.85 8.34 26.54
N GLY A 204 14.97 8.77 27.80
CA GLY A 204 15.32 10.14 28.16
C GLY A 204 14.12 11.04 28.45
N THR A 205 14.31 12.33 28.28
CA THR A 205 13.30 13.35 28.60
C THR A 205 12.33 13.58 27.45
N ASN A 206 11.03 13.53 27.74
CA ASN A 206 9.97 13.98 26.85
C ASN A 206 9.34 15.25 27.38
N LEU A 207 9.05 16.20 26.51
CA LEU A 207 8.43 17.49 26.82
C LEU A 207 7.12 17.63 26.08
N ILE A 208 6.08 18.07 26.78
CA ILE A 208 4.77 18.36 26.20
C ILE A 208 4.47 19.83 26.45
N PHE A 209 4.01 20.54 25.42
CA PHE A 209 3.75 21.98 25.47
C PHE A 209 2.27 22.29 25.21
N ASN A 210 1.78 23.32 25.81
CA ASN A 210 0.48 23.92 25.50
C ASN A 210 0.56 24.72 24.19
N ARG A 211 -0.61 25.08 23.62
CA ARG A 211 -0.64 25.91 22.40
C ARG A 211 -0.06 27.32 22.58
N ASP A 212 -0.01 27.85 23.78
CA ASP A 212 0.63 29.14 24.07
C ASP A 212 2.17 29.05 24.12
N GLY A 213 2.73 27.81 24.05
CA GLY A 213 4.15 27.53 24.12
C GLY A 213 4.67 27.26 25.54
N SER A 214 3.83 27.36 26.55
CA SER A 214 4.20 27.01 27.92
C SER A 214 4.39 25.49 28.07
N LEU A 215 5.33 25.09 28.92
CA LEU A 215 5.55 23.68 29.22
C LEU A 215 4.35 23.14 30.00
N LYS A 216 3.70 22.12 29.47
CA LYS A 216 2.58 21.42 30.09
C LYS A 216 3.04 20.30 31.00
N GLU A 217 3.97 19.48 30.49
CA GLU A 217 4.42 18.28 31.18
C GLU A 217 5.87 17.95 30.79
N LYS A 218 6.64 17.42 31.74
CA LYS A 218 7.95 16.85 31.53
C LYS A 218 7.95 15.41 32.06
N VAL A 219 8.22 14.46 31.19
CA VAL A 219 8.20 13.03 31.48
C VAL A 219 9.58 12.45 31.24
N TYR A 220 10.00 11.55 32.09
CA TYR A 220 11.27 10.84 31.96
C TYR A 220 11.00 9.38 31.64
N TYR A 221 11.76 8.84 30.68
CA TYR A 221 11.71 7.44 30.29
C TYR A 221 13.09 6.81 30.41
N ASP A 222 13.11 5.58 30.89
CA ASP A 222 14.28 4.69 30.87
C ASP A 222 13.83 3.38 30.23
N ASN A 223 14.38 3.06 29.06
CA ASN A 223 14.04 1.86 28.28
C ASN A 223 12.52 1.63 28.15
N GLY A 224 11.76 2.69 27.80
CA GLY A 224 10.31 2.65 27.60
C GLY A 224 9.48 2.72 28.88
N THR A 225 10.08 2.65 30.03
CA THR A 225 9.39 2.75 31.32
C THR A 225 9.41 4.20 31.81
N ARG A 226 8.22 4.72 32.18
CA ARG A 226 8.14 6.04 32.79
C ARG A 226 8.80 5.99 34.17
N VAL A 227 9.70 6.93 34.44
CA VAL A 227 10.45 7.04 35.69
C VAL A 227 10.29 8.44 36.24
N ASN A 228 10.47 8.59 37.56
CA ASN A 228 10.60 9.91 38.17
C ASN A 228 11.98 10.53 37.84
N PRO A 229 12.19 11.84 38.10
CA PRO A 229 13.47 12.50 37.83
C PRO A 229 14.69 11.87 38.48
N ASN A 230 14.51 11.03 39.50
CA ASN A 230 15.59 10.32 40.23
C ASN A 230 15.84 8.91 39.68
N GLY A 231 15.19 8.52 38.54
CA GLY A 231 15.39 7.23 37.90
C GLY A 231 14.60 6.05 38.51
N ASN A 232 13.73 6.29 39.51
CA ASN A 232 12.88 5.25 40.07
C ASN A 232 11.61 5.09 39.22
N SER A 233 11.15 3.85 39.00
CA SER A 233 9.91 3.57 38.26
C SER A 233 8.74 4.26 38.96
N GLU A 234 7.97 5.05 38.20
CA GLU A 234 6.66 5.51 38.64
C GLU A 234 5.69 4.34 38.60
N ILE A 235 5.16 3.93 39.75
CA ILE A 235 4.01 3.04 39.79
C ILE A 235 2.80 3.89 39.31
N VAL A 236 2.48 3.80 38.04
CA VAL A 236 1.20 4.35 37.54
C VAL A 236 0.11 3.43 38.09
N LEU A 237 -0.44 3.78 39.25
CA LEU A 237 -1.69 3.20 39.68
C LEU A 237 -2.70 3.51 38.56
N PRO A 238 -3.46 2.53 38.04
CA PRO A 238 -4.53 2.83 37.11
C PRO A 238 -5.42 3.86 37.82
N SER A 239 -5.62 5.03 37.20
CA SER A 239 -6.57 6.01 37.68
C SER A 239 -7.88 5.26 37.88
N CYS A 240 -8.30 5.12 39.13
CA CYS A 240 -9.63 4.62 39.42
C CYS A 240 -10.59 5.44 38.60
N LEU A 241 -11.34 4.75 37.75
CA LEU A 241 -12.47 5.34 37.02
C LEU A 241 -13.23 6.20 38.00
N GLU A 242 -13.22 7.52 37.79
CA GLU A 242 -14.17 8.38 38.52
C GLU A 242 -15.54 7.79 38.22
N PRO A 243 -16.38 7.52 39.26
CA PRO A 243 -17.71 7.00 39.02
C PRO A 243 -18.45 8.06 38.16
N GLU A 244 -18.99 7.62 37.04
CA GLU A 244 -19.86 8.46 36.23
C GLU A 244 -20.91 9.12 37.14
N PRO A 245 -21.14 10.43 37.00
CA PRO A 245 -22.17 11.08 37.80
C PRO A 245 -23.51 10.43 37.49
N ALA A 246 -24.14 9.89 38.53
CA ALA A 246 -25.44 9.28 38.46
C ALA A 246 -26.42 10.18 37.70
N VAL A 247 -26.92 9.70 36.58
CA VAL A 247 -27.99 10.35 35.83
C VAL A 247 -29.21 10.41 36.72
N ARG A 248 -29.58 11.64 37.15
CA ARG A 248 -30.83 11.89 37.84
C ARG A 248 -31.97 11.57 36.88
N GLU A 249 -32.72 10.51 37.20
CA GLU A 249 -34.01 10.26 36.59
C GLU A 249 -34.96 11.46 36.84
N LEU A 250 -35.33 12.11 35.75
CA LEU A 250 -36.50 13.02 35.77
C LEU A 250 -37.75 12.17 35.53
N ASN A 251 -38.46 11.89 36.62
CA ASN A 251 -39.82 11.36 36.58
C ASN A 251 -40.75 12.35 35.88
N ALA A 252 -41.44 11.92 34.85
CA ALA A 252 -42.75 12.46 34.48
C ALA A 252 -43.61 11.41 33.74
N GLY A 253 -44.61 10.92 34.42
CA GLY A 253 -45.99 10.76 33.95
C GLY A 253 -46.36 9.46 33.21
N SER A 254 -46.96 8.59 33.95
CA SER A 254 -48.18 7.78 33.66
C SER A 254 -48.50 7.36 32.21
N ASP A 255 -48.60 6.05 31.95
CA ASP A 255 -49.87 5.37 31.85
C ASP A 255 -49.72 3.83 31.80
N LYS A 256 -50.72 3.19 32.40
CA LYS A 256 -50.89 1.76 32.60
C LYS A 256 -51.20 1.05 31.30
N GLU A 257 -50.71 -0.19 31.10
CA GLU A 257 -51.55 -1.38 30.99
C GLU A 257 -50.78 -2.65 30.63
N THR A 258 -51.13 -3.68 31.44
CA THR A 258 -51.26 -5.14 31.26
C THR A 258 -50.05 -6.04 31.03
N LEU A 259 -49.94 -6.80 32.10
CA LEU A 259 -49.37 -8.14 32.29
C LEU A 259 -49.45 -9.11 31.09
N LYS A 260 -48.36 -9.89 30.87
CA LYS A 260 -48.45 -11.36 30.92
C LYS A 260 -47.11 -11.99 31.26
N LYS A 261 -47.18 -12.88 32.25
CA LYS A 261 -46.14 -13.79 32.73
C LYS A 261 -45.68 -14.76 31.65
N ASN A 262 -44.39 -15.10 31.58
CA ASN A 262 -44.02 -16.50 31.48
C ASN A 262 -42.65 -16.79 32.11
N LYS A 263 -42.63 -17.93 32.75
CA LYS A 263 -41.63 -18.52 33.64
C LYS A 263 -40.39 -19.01 32.87
N GLY A 264 -39.20 -18.79 33.37
CA GLY A 264 -38.22 -19.71 33.95
C GLY A 264 -37.47 -20.66 33.02
N LEU A 265 -36.16 -20.63 33.08
CA LEU A 265 -35.21 -21.70 33.37
C LEU A 265 -33.76 -21.32 32.96
N PRO A 266 -32.68 -22.01 33.33
CA PRO A 266 -31.61 -21.42 34.10
C PRO A 266 -30.28 -21.15 33.33
N ALA A 267 -29.40 -20.45 34.00
CA ALA A 267 -28.01 -20.12 33.60
C ALA A 267 -27.20 -21.37 33.18
N LYS A 268 -26.52 -21.23 32.03
CA LYS A 268 -25.35 -22.02 31.67
C LYS A 268 -24.17 -21.05 31.45
N GLU A 269 -23.21 -21.16 32.32
CA GLU A 269 -21.91 -20.53 32.20
C GLU A 269 -21.26 -20.88 30.87
N ARG A 270 -20.89 -19.93 30.07
CA ARG A 270 -19.97 -20.10 28.95
C ARG A 270 -18.73 -19.27 29.25
N LYS A 271 -17.64 -19.96 29.46
CA LYS A 271 -16.27 -19.42 29.44
C LYS A 271 -16.06 -18.69 28.13
N VAL A 272 -15.77 -17.41 28.21
CA VAL A 272 -15.31 -16.59 27.07
C VAL A 272 -13.81 -16.74 27.01
N SER A 273 -13.34 -17.44 26.01
CA SER A 273 -11.93 -17.44 25.59
C SER A 273 -11.71 -16.19 24.72
N THR A 274 -10.78 -15.36 25.10
CA THR A 274 -10.26 -14.22 24.32
C THR A 274 -9.60 -14.73 23.04
N PRO A 275 -9.97 -14.25 21.85
CA PRO A 275 -9.14 -14.40 20.68
C PRO A 275 -8.23 -13.18 20.53
N ALA A 276 -6.97 -13.47 20.33
CA ALA A 276 -5.88 -12.54 20.11
C ALA A 276 -6.14 -11.61 18.91
N VAL A 277 -5.90 -10.31 19.12
CA VAL A 277 -5.84 -9.30 18.06
C VAL A 277 -4.49 -9.41 17.36
N ILE A 278 -4.35 -10.37 16.46
CA ILE A 278 -3.25 -10.46 15.48
C ILE A 278 -3.89 -10.95 14.18
N GLY A 279 -4.24 -10.03 13.28
CA GLY A 279 -4.84 -10.47 12.02
C GLY A 279 -5.15 -9.43 10.94
N ILE A 280 -4.76 -8.16 11.05
CA ILE A 280 -5.14 -7.16 10.02
C ILE A 280 -3.96 -6.66 9.19
N VAL A 281 -2.71 -6.94 9.54
CA VAL A 281 -1.54 -6.50 8.75
C VAL A 281 -1.11 -7.56 7.71
N ALA A 282 -1.53 -8.82 7.83
CA ALA A 282 -1.10 -9.90 6.93
C ALA A 282 -1.95 -10.03 5.65
N LEU A 283 -3.16 -9.48 5.58
CA LEU A 283 -4.06 -9.66 4.44
C LEU A 283 -3.78 -8.73 3.25
N THR A 284 -3.08 -7.61 3.46
CA THR A 284 -2.69 -6.70 2.36
C THR A 284 -1.47 -7.19 1.58
N PHE A 285 -0.62 -8.03 2.16
CA PHE A 285 0.53 -8.62 1.47
C PHE A 285 0.15 -9.84 0.62
N ALA A 286 -0.85 -10.62 1.04
CA ALA A 286 -1.27 -11.83 0.32
C ALA A 286 -1.98 -11.53 -1.02
N LEU A 287 -2.71 -10.43 -1.14
CA LEU A 287 -3.37 -10.02 -2.39
C LEU A 287 -2.39 -9.55 -3.46
N ILE A 288 -1.26 -8.94 -3.07
CA ILE A 288 -0.22 -8.51 -4.03
C ILE A 288 0.61 -9.72 -4.49
N PHE A 289 0.86 -10.70 -3.61
CA PHE A 289 1.59 -11.92 -3.96
C PHE A 289 0.75 -12.93 -4.77
N GLY A 290 -0.56 -13.01 -4.49
CA GLY A 290 -1.49 -13.87 -5.23
C GLY A 290 -1.65 -13.48 -6.70
N ILE A 291 -1.67 -12.18 -7.00
CA ILE A 291 -1.71 -11.67 -8.38
C ILE A 291 -0.38 -11.94 -9.10
N TYR A 292 0.73 -11.92 -8.39
CA TYR A 292 2.06 -12.21 -8.97
C TYR A 292 2.23 -13.68 -9.35
N VAL A 293 1.71 -14.61 -8.54
CA VAL A 293 1.76 -16.05 -8.83
C VAL A 293 0.78 -16.44 -9.95
N LEU A 294 -0.39 -15.79 -10.03
CA LEU A 294 -1.34 -16.03 -11.13
C LEU A 294 -0.81 -15.53 -12.49
N LEU A 295 -0.06 -14.43 -12.49
CA LEU A 295 0.58 -13.91 -13.71
C LEU A 295 1.71 -14.82 -14.21
N ILE A 296 2.43 -15.51 -13.30
CA ILE A 296 3.50 -16.46 -13.70
C ILE A 296 2.92 -17.78 -14.23
N SER A 297 1.77 -18.24 -13.71
CA SER A 297 1.15 -19.50 -14.16
C SER A 297 0.42 -19.38 -15.50
N VAL A 298 -0.02 -18.20 -15.89
CA VAL A 298 -0.65 -17.95 -17.20
C VAL A 298 0.39 -17.82 -18.34
N PHE A 299 1.66 -17.57 -18.00
CA PHE A 299 2.75 -17.39 -18.99
C PHE A 299 3.64 -18.63 -19.21
N ARG A 300 3.25 -19.81 -18.70
CA ARG A 300 3.99 -21.08 -18.86
C ARG A 300 3.32 -22.04 -19.85
N ILE A 301 2.82 -21.54 -20.97
CA ILE A 301 2.48 -22.40 -22.12
C ILE A 301 2.99 -21.76 -23.39
#